data_4cae4cbe8e4464993e0bba5e78145961
#
_entry.id   4cae4cbe8e4464993e0bba5e78145961
#
_cell.length_a   1.000
_cell.length_b   1.000
_cell.length_c   1.000
_cell.angle_alpha   90.00
_cell.angle_beta   90.00
_cell.angle_gamma   90.00
#
_symmetry.space_group_name_H-M   'P 1'
#
loop_
_entity.id
_entity.type
_entity.pdbx_description
1 polymer ?
#
loop_
_entity_poly.entity_id
_entity_poly.type
_entity_poly.pdbx_seq_one_letter_code
_entity_poly.pdbx_strand_id
1 'polypeptide(L)'
;MYHRLAGLVGALLLAGVALPPGGVARAAPGSLADRLAATVTGAGVHRHLTALQHIADASGGDRGYNRVGFTRSARYVSTVLRAAGYQVVEQTVPYTDFDITTERLRVDGAGGGDVPVLMTRFTPSTPAEGIEAPVAAPIDGRTGCDPADYAGVDAAGAIVVLARAACGYTRQQQVAAGLGARGVLLYYVTPSPENSYRFHAFTPEGFTIPTASVAQRDGEALARAARGDGARVHLTLRARAVARTTVNVLAETAGGDPDNVVLLGAHLDSVPEAPGINDNAAMAATVLQVALALANRQHAVTNKVRFAWWGAEEMINVGSGHYVAALSGDERRRVAAVLNGELIASPNYGRFVWDPGAGGGHVLADLFAGYFDRRGLPYERTGPESVGSDHLAFEAVGIPTGGIDGGNLQVKTPTQQARFGGLAGQMFDHCYHQRCDRLDTLNREALDANVPAVAWVLGRLADDVRDVRAATVPAPPLTRGALDHVAHPA
;
A
#
# COMPACT_ATOMS: atom_id res chain seq x y z
N MET A 1 80.75 41.11 -20.30
CA MET A 1 80.79 42.20 -19.31
C MET A 1 79.41 42.40 -18.79
N TYR A 2 79.17 42.04 -17.52
CA TYR A 2 78.36 42.68 -16.49
C TYR A 2 76.98 43.25 -16.92
N HIS A 3 75.81 43.05 -16.26
CA HIS A 3 75.50 42.87 -14.85
C HIS A 3 74.06 42.26 -14.69
N ARG A 4 73.86 41.61 -13.59
CA ARG A 4 72.61 41.10 -13.06
C ARG A 4 71.64 42.24 -12.62
N LEU A 5 70.38 42.04 -12.75
CA LEU A 5 69.43 42.57 -11.76
C LEU A 5 68.19 41.64 -11.70
N ALA A 6 67.88 41.25 -10.46
CA ALA A 6 66.78 40.39 -10.11
C ALA A 6 65.46 41.20 -9.97
N GLY A 7 64.40 40.67 -10.45
CA GLY A 7 63.00 41.18 -10.20
C GLY A 7 62.15 40.16 -9.58
N LEU A 8 61.69 40.38 -8.31
CA LEU A 8 60.72 39.59 -7.56
C LEU A 8 59.36 39.69 -8.26
N VAL A 9 58.79 38.56 -8.57
CA VAL A 9 57.37 38.43 -8.89
C VAL A 9 56.67 37.83 -7.66
N GLY A 10 55.85 38.62 -6.97
CA GLY A 10 54.99 38.18 -5.86
C GLY A 10 53.84 37.34 -6.35
N ALA A 11 53.76 36.11 -5.89
CA ALA A 11 52.63 35.25 -6.12
C ALA A 11 51.53 35.56 -5.09
N LEU A 12 50.40 36.13 -5.52
CA LEU A 12 49.17 36.19 -4.73
C LEU A 12 48.55 34.80 -4.63
N LEU A 13 48.62 34.19 -3.46
CA LEU A 13 47.85 33.00 -3.12
C LEU A 13 46.39 33.42 -2.85
N LEU A 14 45.47 33.14 -3.78
CA LEU A 14 44.03 33.15 -3.56
C LEU A 14 43.68 31.88 -2.75
N ALA A 15 43.47 32.05 -1.45
CA ALA A 15 42.88 31.02 -0.60
C ALA A 15 41.41 30.87 -0.97
N GLY A 16 41.09 29.88 -1.80
CA GLY A 16 39.72 29.44 -2.03
C GLY A 16 39.16 28.80 -0.75
N VAL A 17 38.21 29.47 -0.10
CA VAL A 17 37.41 28.87 0.97
C VAL A 17 36.46 27.89 0.30
N ALA A 18 36.78 26.60 0.31
CA ALA A 18 35.88 25.54 -0.03
C ALA A 18 34.84 25.41 1.13
N LEU A 19 33.61 25.78 0.85
CA LEU A 19 32.48 25.44 1.74
C LEU A 19 32.37 23.90 1.77
N PRO A 20 32.27 23.26 2.96
CA PRO A 20 32.06 21.84 3.03
C PRO A 20 30.64 21.52 2.49
N PRO A 21 30.48 20.41 1.74
CA PRO A 21 29.15 19.95 1.36
C PRO A 21 28.33 19.74 2.64
N GLY A 22 27.08 20.23 2.64
CA GLY A 22 26.16 20.16 3.78
C GLY A 22 26.05 18.72 4.29
N GLY A 23 26.81 18.41 5.33
CA GLY A 23 26.77 17.11 5.97
C GLY A 23 25.48 16.99 6.74
N VAL A 24 24.62 16.05 6.34
CA VAL A 24 23.54 15.55 7.19
C VAL A 24 24.18 15.18 8.53
N ALA A 25 23.80 15.88 9.61
CA ALA A 25 24.41 15.73 10.92
C ALA A 25 24.39 14.25 11.33
N ARG A 26 25.59 13.67 11.44
CA ARG A 26 25.79 12.29 11.88
C ARG A 26 25.26 12.21 13.32
N ALA A 27 24.18 11.44 13.54
CA ALA A 27 23.67 11.22 14.90
C ALA A 27 24.81 10.73 15.79
N ALA A 28 24.97 11.35 16.98
CA ALA A 28 26.01 10.96 17.93
C ALA A 28 25.84 9.47 18.29
N PRO A 29 26.94 8.70 18.51
CA PRO A 29 26.84 7.33 18.95
C PRO A 29 25.96 7.23 20.20
N GLY A 30 24.84 6.50 20.11
CA GLY A 30 23.88 6.37 21.19
C GLY A 30 22.61 7.21 21.07
N SER A 31 22.32 7.84 19.91
CA SER A 31 21.04 8.51 19.65
C SER A 31 19.84 7.53 19.84
N LEU A 32 18.63 8.07 20.08
CA LEU A 32 17.42 7.23 20.14
C LEU A 32 17.24 6.43 18.84
N ALA A 33 17.47 7.06 17.70
CA ALA A 33 17.39 6.44 16.38
C ALA A 33 18.33 5.22 16.25
N ASP A 34 19.60 5.37 16.65
CA ASP A 34 20.59 4.27 16.55
C ASP A 34 20.26 3.13 17.53
N ARG A 35 19.78 3.46 18.73
CA ARG A 35 19.32 2.45 19.71
C ARG A 35 18.11 1.69 19.22
N LEU A 36 17.11 2.37 18.63
CA LEU A 36 15.95 1.71 18.07
C LEU A 36 16.34 0.81 16.90
N ALA A 37 17.13 1.29 15.95
CA ALA A 37 17.61 0.49 14.82
C ALA A 37 18.44 -0.74 15.26
N ALA A 38 19.16 -0.67 16.38
CA ALA A 38 19.90 -1.79 16.91
C ALA A 38 19.02 -2.81 17.66
N THR A 39 17.89 -2.36 18.23
CA THR A 39 17.00 -3.20 19.06
C THR A 39 15.86 -3.82 18.24
N VAL A 40 15.35 -3.07 17.27
CA VAL A 40 14.24 -3.51 16.41
C VAL A 40 14.81 -4.27 15.22
N THR A 41 14.73 -5.58 15.29
CA THR A 41 15.35 -6.50 14.32
C THR A 41 14.32 -7.32 13.57
N GLY A 42 14.65 -7.81 12.37
CA GLY A 42 13.80 -8.74 11.63
C GLY A 42 13.47 -10.01 12.43
N ALA A 43 14.40 -10.52 13.22
CA ALA A 43 14.15 -11.65 14.13
C ALA A 43 13.12 -11.30 15.23
N GLY A 44 13.14 -10.07 15.74
CA GLY A 44 12.13 -9.56 16.67
C GLY A 44 10.74 -9.51 16.04
N VAL A 45 10.65 -8.96 14.86
CA VAL A 45 9.41 -8.87 14.06
C VAL A 45 8.90 -10.26 13.68
N HIS A 46 9.78 -11.17 13.29
CA HIS A 46 9.41 -12.54 12.91
C HIS A 46 8.63 -13.30 13.99
N ARG A 47 8.88 -13.04 15.30
CA ARG A 47 8.10 -13.64 16.39
C ARG A 47 6.64 -13.21 16.35
N HIS A 48 6.38 -11.92 16.04
CA HIS A 48 5.03 -11.41 15.89
C HIS A 48 4.37 -11.94 14.63
N LEU A 49 5.12 -12.06 13.53
CA LEU A 49 4.64 -12.67 12.28
C LEU A 49 4.24 -14.13 12.48
N THR A 50 5.01 -14.90 13.27
CA THR A 50 4.63 -16.26 13.63
C THR A 50 3.31 -16.30 14.39
N ALA A 51 3.09 -15.38 15.32
CA ALA A 51 1.82 -15.31 16.06
C ALA A 51 0.65 -14.93 15.12
N LEU A 52 0.83 -13.97 14.21
CA LEU A 52 -0.20 -13.56 13.25
C LEU A 52 -0.50 -14.67 12.23
N GLN A 53 0.51 -15.43 11.79
CA GLN A 53 0.31 -16.61 10.95
C GLN A 53 -0.52 -17.69 11.68
N HIS A 54 -0.20 -17.98 12.95
CA HIS A 54 -1.00 -18.92 13.75
C HIS A 54 -2.43 -18.44 13.93
N ILE A 55 -2.65 -17.13 14.07
CA ILE A 55 -3.98 -16.55 14.13
C ILE A 55 -4.73 -16.78 12.81
N ALA A 56 -4.10 -16.53 11.67
CA ALA A 56 -4.68 -16.81 10.36
C ALA A 56 -5.04 -18.30 10.22
N ASP A 57 -4.10 -19.19 10.50
CA ASP A 57 -4.29 -20.66 10.39
C ASP A 57 -5.45 -21.15 11.29
N ALA A 58 -5.57 -20.62 12.51
CA ALA A 58 -6.66 -20.94 13.43
C ALA A 58 -7.98 -20.22 13.13
N SER A 59 -8.04 -19.40 12.08
CA SER A 59 -9.19 -18.56 11.75
C SER A 59 -9.74 -18.79 10.33
N GLY A 60 -9.42 -19.92 9.72
CA GLY A 60 -9.87 -20.26 8.37
C GLY A 60 -8.88 -19.92 7.27
N GLY A 61 -7.66 -19.51 7.64
CA GLY A 61 -6.57 -19.24 6.71
C GLY A 61 -6.38 -17.76 6.37
N ASP A 62 -7.10 -16.85 7.04
CA ASP A 62 -7.01 -15.42 6.80
C ASP A 62 -7.11 -14.57 8.08
N ARG A 63 -6.79 -13.27 7.94
CA ARG A 63 -6.99 -12.22 8.94
C ARG A 63 -7.86 -11.10 8.39
N GLY A 64 -8.76 -11.48 7.48
CA GLY A 64 -9.59 -10.57 6.70
C GLY A 64 -10.35 -9.56 7.58
N TYR A 65 -10.46 -8.33 7.10
CA TYR A 65 -11.03 -7.18 7.82
C TYR A 65 -12.42 -7.42 8.43
N ASN A 66 -13.22 -8.33 7.88
CA ASN A 66 -14.55 -8.71 8.36
C ASN A 66 -14.60 -10.12 8.98
N ARG A 67 -13.44 -10.70 9.29
CA ARG A 67 -13.27 -12.08 9.77
C ARG A 67 -12.78 -12.13 11.21
N VAL A 68 -12.95 -13.31 11.82
CA VAL A 68 -12.47 -13.59 13.19
C VAL A 68 -10.95 -13.47 13.32
N GLY A 69 -10.18 -13.71 12.23
CA GLY A 69 -8.74 -13.57 12.19
C GLY A 69 -8.28 -12.14 12.47
N PHE A 70 -8.96 -11.14 11.89
CA PHE A 70 -8.69 -9.73 12.21
C PHE A 70 -8.96 -9.41 13.70
N THR A 71 -10.13 -9.81 14.20
CA THR A 71 -10.48 -9.57 15.62
C THR A 71 -9.45 -10.17 16.58
N ARG A 72 -8.94 -11.36 16.27
CA ARG A 72 -7.89 -12.01 17.06
C ARG A 72 -6.55 -11.29 16.94
N SER A 73 -6.21 -10.78 15.75
CA SER A 73 -4.99 -9.97 15.50
C SER A 73 -5.03 -8.66 16.28
N ALA A 74 -6.15 -7.94 16.26
CA ALA A 74 -6.34 -6.71 17.04
C ALA A 74 -6.22 -6.98 18.54
N ARG A 75 -6.82 -8.05 19.04
CA ARG A 75 -6.69 -8.48 20.44
C ARG A 75 -5.25 -8.83 20.81
N TYR A 76 -4.52 -9.51 19.92
CA TYR A 76 -3.11 -9.85 20.12
C TYR A 76 -2.28 -8.57 20.29
N VAL A 77 -2.39 -7.62 19.36
CA VAL A 77 -1.67 -6.34 19.41
C VAL A 77 -2.02 -5.57 20.69
N SER A 78 -3.32 -5.39 20.99
CA SER A 78 -3.79 -4.70 22.19
C SER A 78 -3.26 -5.33 23.48
N THR A 79 -3.23 -6.68 23.55
CA THR A 79 -2.72 -7.41 24.73
C THR A 79 -1.23 -7.19 24.93
N VAL A 80 -0.45 -7.27 23.84
CA VAL A 80 1.01 -7.06 23.90
C VAL A 80 1.33 -5.62 24.32
N LEU A 81 0.63 -4.63 23.77
CA LEU A 81 0.83 -3.22 24.13
C LEU A 81 0.48 -2.92 25.60
N ARG A 82 -0.66 -3.44 26.08
CA ARG A 82 -1.05 -3.26 27.50
C ARG A 82 -0.03 -3.92 28.43
N ALA A 83 0.48 -5.11 28.08
CA ALA A 83 1.55 -5.76 28.85
C ALA A 83 2.85 -4.97 28.85
N ALA A 84 3.13 -4.18 27.81
CA ALA A 84 4.26 -3.26 27.71
C ALA A 84 4.03 -1.89 28.38
N GLY A 85 2.89 -1.70 29.03
CA GLY A 85 2.58 -0.49 29.80
C GLY A 85 1.97 0.66 28.98
N TYR A 86 1.53 0.39 27.74
CA TYR A 86 0.79 1.40 26.97
C TYR A 86 -0.68 1.47 27.38
N GLN A 87 -1.22 2.68 27.33
CA GLN A 87 -2.66 2.86 27.26
C GLN A 87 -3.11 2.62 25.83
N VAL A 88 -4.04 1.69 25.66
CA VAL A 88 -4.53 1.25 24.34
C VAL A 88 -5.95 1.72 24.16
N VAL A 89 -6.19 2.46 23.08
CA VAL A 89 -7.52 2.86 22.61
C VAL A 89 -7.90 1.96 21.44
N GLU A 90 -9.07 1.34 21.53
CA GLU A 90 -9.68 0.60 20.43
C GLU A 90 -10.80 1.48 19.86
N GLN A 91 -10.50 2.20 18.78
CA GLN A 91 -11.45 3.07 18.11
C GLN A 91 -12.38 2.25 17.23
N THR A 92 -13.67 2.25 17.54
CA THR A 92 -14.68 1.61 16.69
C THR A 92 -14.89 2.39 15.40
N VAL A 93 -14.83 1.71 14.27
CA VAL A 93 -14.96 2.28 12.93
C VAL A 93 -16.17 1.65 12.24
N PRO A 94 -17.27 2.39 12.04
CA PRO A 94 -18.40 1.91 11.25
C PRO A 94 -18.07 2.01 9.76
N TYR A 95 -18.50 1.03 8.99
CA TYR A 95 -18.35 1.04 7.53
C TYR A 95 -19.44 0.22 6.86
N THR A 96 -19.58 0.39 5.54
CA THR A 96 -20.45 -0.46 4.73
C THR A 96 -19.58 -1.50 4.01
N ASP A 97 -19.78 -2.77 4.34
CA ASP A 97 -19.15 -3.89 3.67
C ASP A 97 -19.92 -4.27 2.40
N PHE A 98 -19.24 -4.86 1.45
CA PHE A 98 -19.79 -5.42 0.24
C PHE A 98 -19.76 -6.95 0.32
N ASP A 99 -20.80 -7.52 0.93
CA ASP A 99 -20.92 -8.95 1.21
C ASP A 99 -21.29 -9.70 -0.07
N ILE A 100 -20.28 -10.29 -0.73
CA ILE A 100 -20.44 -11.02 -1.98
C ILE A 100 -21.09 -12.39 -1.66
N THR A 101 -22.23 -12.65 -2.26
CA THR A 101 -23.03 -13.87 -2.00
C THR A 101 -22.97 -14.88 -3.13
N THR A 102 -22.67 -14.43 -4.35
CA THR A 102 -22.55 -15.30 -5.53
C THR A 102 -21.57 -14.73 -6.54
N GLU A 103 -20.62 -15.55 -6.95
CA GLU A 103 -19.67 -15.28 -8.03
C GLU A 103 -19.64 -16.52 -8.91
N ARG A 104 -20.19 -16.43 -10.11
CA ARG A 104 -20.23 -17.54 -11.04
C ARG A 104 -20.10 -17.06 -12.47
N LEU A 105 -19.21 -17.70 -13.22
CA LEU A 105 -19.05 -17.54 -14.64
C LEU A 105 -19.06 -18.91 -15.28
N ARG A 106 -19.98 -19.14 -16.21
CA ARG A 106 -20.02 -20.35 -17.04
C ARG A 106 -19.85 -19.96 -18.49
N VAL A 107 -18.99 -20.70 -19.18
CA VAL A 107 -18.81 -20.59 -20.64
C VAL A 107 -19.62 -21.69 -21.31
N ASP A 108 -20.40 -21.33 -22.33
CA ASP A 108 -21.21 -22.26 -23.07
C ASP A 108 -20.45 -22.88 -24.25
N GLY A 109 -20.89 -24.05 -24.73
CA GLY A 109 -20.37 -24.73 -25.91
C GLY A 109 -19.43 -25.91 -25.63
N ALA A 110 -18.91 -26.51 -26.68
CA ALA A 110 -17.97 -27.65 -26.61
C ALA A 110 -16.65 -27.20 -25.97
N GLY A 111 -16.30 -27.79 -24.82
CA GLY A 111 -15.15 -27.39 -24.00
C GLY A 111 -15.43 -26.26 -23.01
N GLY A 112 -16.68 -25.80 -22.92
CA GLY A 112 -17.13 -24.84 -21.92
C GLY A 112 -17.19 -25.45 -20.50
N GLY A 113 -17.41 -24.59 -19.51
CA GLY A 113 -17.51 -24.99 -18.11
C GLY A 113 -17.48 -23.80 -17.17
N ASP A 114 -17.44 -24.10 -15.88
CA ASP A 114 -17.31 -23.04 -14.85
C ASP A 114 -15.87 -22.49 -14.85
N VAL A 115 -15.75 -21.15 -14.89
CA VAL A 115 -14.48 -20.42 -14.83
C VAL A 115 -14.44 -19.66 -13.51
N PRO A 116 -13.37 -19.73 -12.72
CA PRO A 116 -13.21 -18.94 -11.53
C PRO A 116 -13.33 -17.45 -11.82
N VAL A 117 -14.16 -16.75 -11.07
CA VAL A 117 -14.43 -15.33 -11.26
C VAL A 117 -14.51 -14.62 -9.89
N LEU A 118 -13.95 -13.41 -9.81
CA LEU A 118 -14.00 -12.58 -8.62
C LEU A 118 -14.77 -11.28 -8.91
N MET A 119 -15.93 -11.11 -8.28
CA MET A 119 -16.73 -9.90 -8.41
C MET A 119 -15.94 -8.68 -7.93
N THR A 120 -15.86 -7.64 -8.76
CA THR A 120 -15.28 -6.35 -8.32
C THR A 120 -16.12 -5.79 -7.18
N ARG A 121 -15.49 -5.33 -6.11
CA ARG A 121 -16.22 -4.73 -4.98
C ARG A 121 -16.91 -3.44 -5.43
N PHE A 122 -18.11 -3.20 -4.90
CA PHE A 122 -18.98 -2.06 -5.20
C PHE A 122 -19.48 -1.97 -6.65
N THR A 123 -19.28 -3.00 -7.47
CA THR A 123 -19.95 -3.08 -8.78
C THR A 123 -21.42 -3.46 -8.61
N PRO A 124 -22.31 -3.05 -9.51
CA PRO A 124 -23.69 -3.53 -9.50
C PRO A 124 -23.81 -5.06 -9.57
N SER A 125 -24.78 -5.62 -8.87
CA SER A 125 -25.15 -7.04 -9.01
C SER A 125 -25.80 -7.30 -10.39
N THR A 126 -25.65 -8.51 -10.91
CA THR A 126 -26.48 -8.98 -12.02
C THR A 126 -27.93 -9.15 -11.58
N PRO A 127 -28.91 -9.27 -12.50
CA PRO A 127 -30.21 -9.85 -12.19
C PRO A 127 -30.09 -11.20 -11.46
N ALA A 128 -31.14 -11.63 -10.77
CA ALA A 128 -31.09 -12.86 -9.98
C ALA A 128 -30.77 -14.12 -10.81
N GLU A 129 -31.30 -14.14 -12.03
CA GLU A 129 -31.06 -15.19 -13.03
C GLU A 129 -29.68 -15.11 -13.69
N GLY A 130 -28.91 -14.05 -13.45
CA GLY A 130 -27.64 -13.79 -14.12
C GLY A 130 -27.80 -13.02 -15.43
N ILE A 131 -26.72 -12.94 -16.19
CA ILE A 131 -26.64 -12.38 -17.54
C ILE A 131 -26.13 -13.47 -18.48
N GLU A 132 -26.98 -13.87 -19.40
CA GLU A 132 -26.57 -14.67 -20.56
C GLU A 132 -26.30 -13.74 -21.73
N ALA A 133 -25.08 -13.77 -22.28
CA ALA A 133 -24.66 -12.84 -23.31
C ALA A 133 -23.52 -13.42 -24.19
N PRO A 134 -23.37 -12.92 -25.44
CA PRO A 134 -22.15 -13.13 -26.18
C PRO A 134 -20.98 -12.43 -25.51
N VAL A 135 -19.77 -12.93 -25.73
CA VAL A 135 -18.53 -12.28 -25.32
C VAL A 135 -18.05 -11.37 -26.45
N ALA A 136 -17.63 -10.15 -26.08
CA ALA A 136 -16.95 -9.23 -26.98
C ALA A 136 -15.58 -8.86 -26.41
N ALA A 137 -14.62 -8.57 -27.28
CA ALA A 137 -13.30 -8.09 -26.89
C ALA A 137 -12.77 -7.11 -27.93
N PRO A 138 -12.08 -6.04 -27.54
CA PRO A 138 -11.38 -5.17 -28.48
C PRO A 138 -10.42 -5.96 -29.37
N ILE A 139 -10.05 -5.37 -30.49
CA ILE A 139 -9.05 -5.93 -31.40
C ILE A 139 -7.70 -6.02 -30.66
N ASP A 140 -6.87 -7.01 -31.00
CA ASP A 140 -5.56 -7.20 -30.39
C ASP A 140 -4.73 -5.92 -30.38
N GLY A 141 -4.12 -5.64 -29.24
CA GLY A 141 -3.34 -4.43 -28.98
C GLY A 141 -4.16 -3.18 -28.60
N ARG A 142 -5.49 -3.28 -28.57
CA ARG A 142 -6.38 -2.22 -28.08
C ARG A 142 -6.70 -2.40 -26.61
N THR A 143 -6.81 -1.30 -25.91
CA THR A 143 -6.89 -1.27 -24.44
C THR A 143 -8.32 -1.25 -23.91
N GLY A 144 -9.30 -0.84 -24.71
CA GLY A 144 -10.67 -0.56 -24.25
C GLY A 144 -10.81 0.76 -23.47
N CYS A 145 -9.81 1.64 -23.52
CA CYS A 145 -9.78 2.92 -22.86
C CYS A 145 -10.56 4.01 -23.63
N ASP A 146 -10.80 3.78 -24.92
CA ASP A 146 -11.48 4.70 -25.82
C ASP A 146 -12.55 3.95 -26.63
N PRO A 147 -13.71 4.56 -26.95
CA PRO A 147 -14.70 3.95 -27.84
C PRO A 147 -14.13 3.50 -29.19
N ALA A 148 -13.11 4.18 -29.73
CA ALA A 148 -12.42 3.78 -30.95
C ALA A 148 -11.69 2.43 -30.86
N ASP A 149 -11.38 1.96 -29.66
CA ASP A 149 -10.79 0.62 -29.44
C ASP A 149 -11.74 -0.53 -29.80
N TYR A 150 -13.03 -0.22 -29.94
CA TYR A 150 -14.09 -1.17 -30.30
C TYR A 150 -14.54 -1.04 -31.78
N ALA A 151 -13.77 -0.34 -32.61
CA ALA A 151 -14.12 -0.21 -34.02
C ALA A 151 -14.29 -1.60 -34.69
N GLY A 152 -15.50 -1.88 -35.22
CA GLY A 152 -15.85 -3.19 -35.79
C GLY A 152 -16.20 -4.30 -34.79
N VAL A 153 -16.30 -3.96 -33.48
CA VAL A 153 -16.72 -4.88 -32.42
C VAL A 153 -18.09 -4.45 -31.91
N ASP A 154 -19.06 -5.35 -31.93
CA ASP A 154 -20.38 -5.11 -31.31
C ASP A 154 -20.29 -5.43 -29.81
N ALA A 155 -20.20 -4.38 -29.01
CA ALA A 155 -20.22 -4.47 -27.56
C ALA A 155 -21.65 -4.41 -26.98
N ALA A 156 -22.64 -4.01 -27.77
CA ALA A 156 -24.01 -3.86 -27.29
C ALA A 156 -24.62 -5.21 -26.89
N GLY A 157 -25.13 -5.29 -25.67
CA GLY A 157 -25.70 -6.53 -25.13
C GLY A 157 -24.67 -7.60 -24.75
N ALA A 158 -23.37 -7.40 -24.98
CA ALA A 158 -22.31 -8.35 -24.70
C ALA A 158 -21.73 -8.23 -23.29
N ILE A 159 -21.00 -9.24 -22.86
CA ILE A 159 -20.00 -9.15 -21.78
C ILE A 159 -18.64 -8.91 -22.42
N VAL A 160 -18.03 -7.77 -22.10
CA VAL A 160 -16.74 -7.35 -22.67
C VAL A 160 -15.59 -7.90 -21.84
N VAL A 161 -14.58 -8.51 -22.50
CA VAL A 161 -13.36 -9.02 -21.86
C VAL A 161 -12.17 -8.13 -22.16
N LEU A 162 -11.42 -7.69 -21.13
CA LEU A 162 -10.37 -6.69 -21.22
C LEU A 162 -9.14 -7.06 -20.38
N ALA A 163 -7.96 -6.89 -20.95
CA ALA A 163 -6.75 -6.73 -20.13
C ALA A 163 -6.78 -5.39 -19.40
N ARG A 164 -6.39 -5.38 -18.13
CA ARG A 164 -6.22 -4.11 -17.39
C ARG A 164 -5.20 -3.22 -18.09
N ALA A 165 -5.57 -1.96 -18.31
CA ALA A 165 -4.73 -0.98 -19.00
C ALA A 165 -4.41 0.22 -18.09
N ALA A 166 -3.47 1.06 -18.54
CA ALA A 166 -2.98 2.23 -17.80
C ALA A 166 -4.07 3.28 -17.50
N CYS A 167 -5.14 3.36 -18.31
CA CYS A 167 -6.26 4.28 -18.04
C CYS A 167 -7.12 3.87 -16.83
N GLY A 168 -6.83 2.71 -16.24
CA GLY A 168 -7.57 2.15 -15.11
C GLY A 168 -8.86 1.43 -15.52
N TYR A 169 -9.20 0.44 -14.74
CA TYR A 169 -10.35 -0.44 -15.01
C TYR A 169 -11.72 0.28 -14.87
N THR A 170 -11.81 1.31 -14.06
CA THR A 170 -13.03 2.16 -13.97
C THR A 170 -13.31 2.83 -15.31
N ARG A 171 -12.30 3.42 -15.94
CA ARG A 171 -12.43 4.03 -17.27
C ARG A 171 -12.79 2.99 -18.33
N GLN A 172 -12.13 1.83 -18.31
CA GLN A 172 -12.43 0.73 -19.24
C GLN A 172 -13.89 0.27 -19.13
N GLN A 173 -14.39 0.10 -17.90
CA GLN A 173 -15.79 -0.27 -17.65
C GLN A 173 -16.76 0.82 -18.14
N GLN A 174 -16.48 2.10 -17.88
CA GLN A 174 -17.32 3.20 -18.33
C GLN A 174 -17.43 3.28 -19.85
N VAL A 175 -16.33 3.04 -20.57
CA VAL A 175 -16.32 2.99 -22.04
C VAL A 175 -17.18 1.83 -22.53
N ALA A 176 -16.99 0.62 -22.00
CA ALA A 176 -17.79 -0.55 -22.37
C ALA A 176 -19.28 -0.32 -22.08
N ALA A 177 -19.64 0.23 -20.93
CA ALA A 177 -21.01 0.56 -20.55
C ALA A 177 -21.64 1.59 -21.52
N GLY A 178 -20.87 2.62 -21.89
CA GLY A 178 -21.31 3.64 -22.88
C GLY A 178 -21.58 3.05 -24.28
N LEU A 179 -20.98 1.93 -24.60
CA LEU A 179 -21.22 1.17 -25.85
C LEU A 179 -22.34 0.12 -25.70
N GLY A 180 -23.04 0.07 -24.56
CA GLY A 180 -24.16 -0.82 -24.31
C GLY A 180 -23.78 -2.22 -23.83
N ALA A 181 -22.57 -2.43 -23.37
CA ALA A 181 -22.18 -3.70 -22.73
C ALA A 181 -23.02 -3.97 -21.48
N ARG A 182 -23.30 -5.26 -21.21
CA ARG A 182 -24.08 -5.70 -20.03
C ARG A 182 -23.21 -6.07 -18.84
N GLY A 183 -21.90 -6.26 -19.04
CA GLY A 183 -20.94 -6.57 -18.01
C GLY A 183 -19.51 -6.53 -18.54
N VAL A 184 -18.54 -6.55 -17.64
CA VAL A 184 -17.11 -6.56 -17.99
C VAL A 184 -16.38 -7.63 -17.19
N LEU A 185 -15.51 -8.37 -17.87
CA LEU A 185 -14.52 -9.28 -17.29
C LEU A 185 -13.13 -8.68 -17.50
N LEU A 186 -12.39 -8.50 -16.43
CA LEU A 186 -11.05 -7.91 -16.42
C LEU A 186 -10.00 -8.98 -16.09
N TYR A 187 -8.80 -8.83 -16.60
CA TYR A 187 -7.66 -9.63 -16.16
C TYR A 187 -6.38 -8.82 -16.12
N TYR A 188 -5.47 -9.18 -15.22
CA TYR A 188 -4.10 -8.67 -15.21
C TYR A 188 -3.24 -9.47 -16.19
N VAL A 189 -2.34 -8.77 -16.88
CA VAL A 189 -1.25 -9.42 -17.61
C VAL A 189 -0.07 -9.57 -16.64
N THR A 190 0.21 -10.81 -16.24
CA THR A 190 1.18 -11.10 -15.18
C THR A 190 2.05 -12.33 -15.54
N PRO A 191 3.22 -12.49 -14.90
CA PRO A 191 3.99 -13.74 -14.98
C PRO A 191 3.31 -14.97 -14.37
N SER A 192 2.19 -14.79 -13.64
CA SER A 192 1.36 -15.85 -13.05
C SER A 192 -0.04 -15.85 -13.67
N PRO A 193 -0.18 -16.31 -14.93
CA PRO A 193 -1.42 -16.17 -15.69
C PRO A 193 -2.60 -16.99 -15.15
N GLU A 194 -2.36 -17.87 -14.17
CA GLU A 194 -3.37 -18.66 -13.46
C GLU A 194 -4.03 -17.93 -12.31
N ASN A 195 -3.45 -16.81 -11.84
CA ASN A 195 -3.96 -16.05 -10.70
C ASN A 195 -5.01 -15.05 -11.12
N SER A 196 -6.05 -14.91 -10.28
CA SER A 196 -7.04 -13.83 -10.35
C SER A 196 -6.83 -12.88 -9.20
N TYR A 197 -7.07 -11.59 -9.44
CA TYR A 197 -6.97 -10.53 -8.43
C TYR A 197 -8.29 -9.79 -8.34
N ARG A 198 -8.83 -9.61 -7.12
CA ARG A 198 -10.07 -8.87 -6.93
C ARG A 198 -9.82 -7.37 -7.10
N PHE A 199 -10.60 -6.74 -7.96
CA PHE A 199 -10.60 -5.28 -8.10
C PHE A 199 -11.59 -4.64 -7.13
N HIS A 200 -11.35 -3.36 -6.81
CA HIS A 200 -12.24 -2.54 -6.02
C HIS A 200 -12.67 -1.31 -6.83
N ALA A 201 -13.96 -0.97 -6.79
CA ALA A 201 -14.38 0.36 -7.17
C ALA A 201 -13.95 1.32 -6.06
N PHE A 202 -13.22 2.35 -6.40
CA PHE A 202 -12.82 3.37 -5.42
C PHE A 202 -14.00 4.24 -4.96
N THR A 203 -15.07 4.30 -5.77
CA THR A 203 -16.36 4.88 -5.38
C THR A 203 -17.49 3.98 -5.84
N PRO A 204 -18.63 3.92 -5.10
CA PRO A 204 -19.81 3.18 -5.54
C PRO A 204 -20.34 3.63 -6.91
N GLU A 205 -20.13 4.90 -7.26
CA GLU A 205 -20.57 5.52 -8.52
C GLU A 205 -19.64 5.18 -9.70
N GLY A 206 -18.45 4.62 -9.43
CA GLY A 206 -17.43 4.32 -10.45
C GLY A 206 -17.85 3.25 -11.44
N PHE A 207 -18.74 2.33 -11.04
CA PHE A 207 -19.19 1.20 -11.85
C PHE A 207 -20.69 1.27 -12.09
N THR A 208 -21.07 1.19 -13.36
CA THR A 208 -22.48 1.27 -13.78
C THR A 208 -23.04 -0.07 -14.28
N ILE A 209 -22.15 -1.03 -14.58
CA ILE A 209 -22.52 -2.39 -15.01
C ILE A 209 -21.72 -3.43 -14.21
N PRO A 210 -22.24 -4.67 -14.04
CA PRO A 210 -21.55 -5.76 -13.36
C PRO A 210 -20.15 -5.97 -13.92
N THR A 211 -19.17 -5.98 -13.01
CA THR A 211 -17.75 -6.13 -13.38
C THR A 211 -17.09 -7.17 -12.47
N ALA A 212 -16.25 -8.00 -13.04
CA ALA A 212 -15.52 -9.02 -12.32
C ALA A 212 -14.14 -9.24 -12.92
N SER A 213 -13.26 -9.95 -12.23
CA SER A 213 -11.97 -10.39 -12.75
C SER A 213 -11.92 -11.89 -12.95
N VAL A 214 -11.10 -12.29 -13.90
CA VAL A 214 -10.72 -13.70 -14.18
C VAL A 214 -9.21 -13.81 -14.24
N ALA A 215 -8.68 -15.04 -14.21
CA ALA A 215 -7.26 -15.27 -14.48
C ALA A 215 -6.90 -14.87 -15.91
N GLN A 216 -5.66 -14.45 -16.13
CA GLN A 216 -5.19 -14.01 -17.46
C GLN A 216 -5.46 -15.07 -18.53
N ARG A 217 -5.09 -16.34 -18.27
CA ARG A 217 -5.27 -17.44 -19.22
C ARG A 217 -6.72 -17.58 -19.67
N ASP A 218 -7.67 -17.40 -18.74
CA ASP A 218 -9.11 -17.53 -18.99
C ASP A 218 -9.65 -16.31 -19.75
N GLY A 219 -9.21 -15.10 -19.35
CA GLY A 219 -9.54 -13.85 -20.05
C GLY A 219 -9.04 -13.82 -21.50
N GLU A 220 -7.80 -14.24 -21.73
CA GLU A 220 -7.25 -14.37 -23.10
C GLU A 220 -7.97 -15.45 -23.91
N ALA A 221 -8.36 -16.57 -23.30
CA ALA A 221 -9.12 -17.61 -23.98
C ALA A 221 -10.51 -17.08 -24.41
N LEU A 222 -11.21 -16.38 -23.53
CA LEU A 222 -12.49 -15.74 -23.82
C LEU A 222 -12.35 -14.66 -24.92
N ALA A 223 -11.32 -13.83 -24.85
CA ALA A 223 -11.05 -12.79 -25.83
C ALA A 223 -10.75 -13.40 -27.23
N ARG A 224 -9.99 -14.49 -27.29
CA ARG A 224 -9.76 -15.22 -28.55
C ARG A 224 -11.05 -15.84 -29.11
N ALA A 225 -11.86 -16.47 -28.26
CA ALA A 225 -13.14 -17.06 -28.69
C ALA A 225 -14.12 -15.97 -29.18
N ALA A 226 -14.16 -14.81 -28.55
CA ALA A 226 -14.97 -13.66 -28.98
C ALA A 226 -14.63 -13.18 -30.41
N ARG A 227 -13.35 -13.26 -30.81
CA ARG A 227 -12.86 -12.83 -32.12
C ARG A 227 -12.92 -13.95 -33.21
N GLY A 228 -13.13 -15.17 -32.78
CA GLY A 228 -13.24 -16.34 -33.69
C GLY A 228 -14.69 -16.78 -33.87
N ASP A 229 -15.00 -17.99 -33.41
CA ASP A 229 -16.31 -18.63 -33.60
C ASP A 229 -17.44 -18.05 -32.72
N GLY A 230 -17.08 -17.07 -31.88
CA GLY A 230 -17.95 -16.50 -30.85
C GLY A 230 -17.94 -17.36 -29.59
N ALA A 231 -18.23 -16.69 -28.46
CA ALA A 231 -18.44 -17.35 -27.18
C ALA A 231 -19.68 -16.74 -26.51
N ARG A 232 -20.40 -17.54 -25.76
CA ARG A 232 -21.48 -17.09 -24.88
C ARG A 232 -21.13 -17.47 -23.46
N VAL A 233 -21.53 -16.64 -22.54
CA VAL A 233 -21.29 -16.85 -21.12
C VAL A 233 -22.54 -16.58 -20.32
N HIS A 234 -22.65 -17.25 -19.18
CA HIS A 234 -23.62 -16.96 -18.15
C HIS A 234 -22.87 -16.43 -16.93
N LEU A 235 -23.06 -15.15 -16.60
CA LEU A 235 -22.42 -14.45 -15.49
C LEU A 235 -23.45 -14.16 -14.40
N THR A 236 -23.18 -14.65 -13.19
CA THR A 236 -23.98 -14.35 -11.99
C THR A 236 -23.07 -13.73 -10.92
N LEU A 237 -23.28 -12.46 -10.64
CA LEU A 237 -22.58 -11.70 -9.60
C LEU A 237 -23.61 -11.10 -8.66
N ARG A 238 -23.57 -11.49 -7.37
CA ARG A 238 -24.52 -11.00 -6.37
C ARG A 238 -23.79 -10.56 -5.12
N ALA A 239 -24.09 -9.38 -4.69
CA ALA A 239 -23.63 -8.85 -3.41
C ALA A 239 -24.70 -8.01 -2.75
N ARG A 240 -24.50 -7.70 -1.48
CA ARG A 240 -25.33 -6.78 -0.72
C ARG A 240 -24.48 -5.87 0.14
N ALA A 241 -24.90 -4.64 0.29
CA ALA A 241 -24.34 -3.73 1.28
C ALA A 241 -24.75 -4.17 2.70
N VAL A 242 -23.79 -4.25 3.62
CA VAL A 242 -24.00 -4.66 5.00
C VAL A 242 -23.27 -3.70 5.93
N ALA A 243 -24.00 -3.06 6.84
CA ALA A 243 -23.37 -2.24 7.88
C ALA A 243 -22.56 -3.14 8.82
N ARG A 244 -21.30 -2.80 9.01
CA ARG A 244 -20.35 -3.49 9.89
C ARG A 244 -19.54 -2.50 10.72
N THR A 245 -18.76 -3.03 11.63
CA THR A 245 -17.76 -2.28 12.39
C THR A 245 -16.44 -3.01 12.35
N THR A 246 -15.36 -2.24 12.25
CA THR A 246 -13.99 -2.70 12.50
C THR A 246 -13.40 -1.90 13.67
N VAL A 247 -12.13 -2.08 13.98
CA VAL A 247 -11.45 -1.32 15.02
C VAL A 247 -10.07 -0.86 14.53
N ASN A 248 -9.71 0.36 14.88
CA ASN A 248 -8.32 0.79 14.89
C ASN A 248 -7.75 0.57 16.30
N VAL A 249 -6.56 -0.01 16.40
CA VAL A 249 -5.83 -0.11 17.66
C VAL A 249 -4.83 1.03 17.72
N LEU A 250 -4.93 1.87 18.75
CA LEU A 250 -4.11 3.06 18.91
C LEU A 250 -3.39 3.00 20.25
N ALA A 251 -2.14 3.44 20.27
CA ALA A 251 -1.35 3.65 21.48
C ALA A 251 -0.41 4.84 21.30
N GLU A 252 -0.02 5.51 22.39
CA GLU A 252 0.97 6.58 22.29
C GLU A 252 1.90 6.59 23.49
N THR A 253 3.06 7.21 23.33
CA THR A 253 4.00 7.41 24.43
C THR A 253 3.40 8.27 25.51
N ALA A 254 3.68 7.96 26.78
CA ALA A 254 3.18 8.73 27.92
C ALA A 254 3.76 10.16 27.93
N GLY A 255 5.02 10.34 27.49
CA GLY A 255 5.69 11.62 27.33
C GLY A 255 5.71 12.10 25.88
N GLY A 256 6.49 13.15 25.65
CA GLY A 256 6.66 13.83 24.36
C GLY A 256 5.70 14.99 24.16
N ASP A 257 6.13 15.93 23.32
CA ASP A 257 5.35 17.13 22.99
C ASP A 257 4.06 16.76 22.24
N PRO A 258 2.87 17.02 22.80
CA PRO A 258 1.59 16.69 22.17
C PRO A 258 1.27 17.57 20.95
N ASP A 259 1.97 18.69 20.75
CA ASP A 259 1.82 19.56 19.60
C ASP A 259 2.72 19.13 18.42
N ASN A 260 3.58 18.12 18.65
CA ASN A 260 4.44 17.49 17.66
C ASN A 260 4.28 15.96 17.71
N VAL A 261 3.17 15.45 17.18
CA VAL A 261 2.89 14.01 17.12
C VAL A 261 3.55 13.41 15.89
N VAL A 262 4.37 12.38 16.09
CA VAL A 262 4.87 11.49 15.03
C VAL A 262 4.07 10.20 15.09
N LEU A 263 3.34 9.90 14.01
CA LEU A 263 2.53 8.68 13.89
C LEU A 263 3.28 7.63 13.09
N LEU A 264 3.37 6.41 13.61
CA LEU A 264 3.82 5.23 12.89
C LEU A 264 2.65 4.25 12.81
N GLY A 265 2.19 3.95 11.60
CA GLY A 265 1.03 3.10 11.38
C GLY A 265 1.25 2.01 10.32
N ALA A 266 0.35 1.04 10.34
CA ALA A 266 0.18 0.04 9.30
C ALA A 266 -1.20 -0.59 9.44
N HIS A 267 -1.78 -1.10 8.36
CA HIS A 267 -2.99 -1.91 8.52
C HIS A 267 -2.69 -3.28 9.10
N LEU A 268 -3.68 -3.83 9.79
CA LEU A 268 -3.57 -5.08 10.50
C LEU A 268 -4.41 -6.18 9.86
N ASP A 269 -5.39 -5.82 9.09
CA ASP A 269 -6.22 -6.76 8.32
C ASP A 269 -5.47 -7.33 7.12
N SER A 270 -6.05 -8.33 6.51
CA SER A 270 -5.70 -8.86 5.20
C SER A 270 -6.95 -8.90 4.32
N VAL A 271 -6.80 -9.20 3.04
CA VAL A 271 -7.94 -9.65 2.23
C VAL A 271 -8.51 -10.95 2.79
N PRO A 272 -9.83 -11.22 2.63
CA PRO A 272 -10.43 -12.48 3.09
C PRO A 272 -9.93 -13.74 2.39
N GLU A 273 -9.15 -13.59 1.34
CA GLU A 273 -8.60 -14.68 0.53
C GLU A 273 -7.19 -15.13 0.96
N ALA A 274 -6.50 -14.35 1.82
CA ALA A 274 -5.08 -14.53 2.14
C ALA A 274 -4.77 -14.39 3.64
N PRO A 275 -3.72 -15.06 4.15
CA PRO A 275 -3.20 -14.82 5.50
C PRO A 275 -2.64 -13.40 5.70
N GLY A 276 -2.13 -12.76 4.64
CA GLY A 276 -1.64 -11.39 4.65
C GLY A 276 -0.40 -11.20 5.52
N ILE A 277 0.61 -12.06 5.38
CA ILE A 277 1.79 -12.00 6.26
C ILE A 277 2.81 -10.97 5.75
N ASN A 278 2.97 -10.83 4.45
CA ASN A 278 3.67 -9.69 3.88
C ASN A 278 2.75 -8.47 3.80
N ASP A 279 1.49 -8.70 3.45
CA ASP A 279 0.45 -7.69 3.23
C ASP A 279 -0.62 -7.70 4.35
N ASN A 280 -0.52 -6.91 5.43
CA ASN A 280 0.63 -6.08 5.80
C ASN A 280 1.08 -6.41 7.24
N ALA A 281 0.99 -7.72 7.63
CA ALA A 281 1.47 -8.12 8.96
C ALA A 281 2.96 -7.80 9.15
N ALA A 282 3.77 -7.78 8.08
CA ALA A 282 5.19 -7.46 8.17
C ALA A 282 5.42 -6.04 8.72
N MET A 283 4.70 -5.05 8.20
CA MET A 283 4.80 -3.69 8.74
C MET A 283 4.06 -3.56 10.08
N ALA A 284 2.87 -4.15 10.25
CA ALA A 284 2.13 -4.13 11.51
C ALA A 284 2.94 -4.72 12.68
N ALA A 285 3.68 -5.81 12.44
CA ALA A 285 4.60 -6.41 13.41
C ALA A 285 5.84 -5.53 13.66
N THR A 286 6.30 -4.79 12.64
CA THR A 286 7.39 -3.80 12.79
C THR A 286 6.95 -2.66 13.69
N VAL A 287 5.75 -2.10 13.48
CA VAL A 287 5.16 -1.08 14.37
C VAL A 287 5.11 -1.58 15.82
N LEU A 288 4.66 -2.83 16.02
CA LEU A 288 4.58 -3.43 17.35
C LEU A 288 5.97 -3.60 18.00
N GLN A 289 6.96 -4.08 17.24
CA GLN A 289 8.32 -4.25 17.76
C GLN A 289 8.97 -2.89 18.10
N VAL A 290 8.69 -1.83 17.33
CA VAL A 290 9.14 -0.47 17.65
C VAL A 290 8.48 0.05 18.92
N ALA A 291 7.17 -0.14 19.09
CA ALA A 291 6.46 0.22 20.32
C ALA A 291 7.06 -0.50 21.54
N LEU A 292 7.35 -1.79 21.44
CA LEU A 292 8.00 -2.55 22.51
C LEU A 292 9.42 -2.04 22.85
N ALA A 293 10.19 -1.64 21.83
CA ALA A 293 11.52 -1.07 22.03
C ALA A 293 11.47 0.30 22.76
N LEU A 294 10.38 1.05 22.60
CA LEU A 294 10.13 2.32 23.29
C LEU A 294 9.46 2.17 24.67
N ALA A 295 8.93 0.99 25.02
CA ALA A 295 8.09 0.79 26.20
C ALA A 295 8.67 1.36 27.50
N ASN A 296 9.96 1.09 27.76
CA ASN A 296 10.66 1.59 28.94
C ASN A 296 11.21 3.03 28.80
N ARG A 297 10.89 3.71 27.69
CA ARG A 297 11.39 5.04 27.35
C ARG A 297 10.28 6.03 26.95
N GLN A 298 9.03 5.67 27.20
CA GLN A 298 7.87 6.48 26.81
C GLN A 298 7.91 7.93 27.31
N HIS A 299 8.60 8.18 28.44
CA HIS A 299 8.77 9.52 29.02
C HIS A 299 10.00 10.27 28.50
N ALA A 300 10.86 9.62 27.72
CA ALA A 300 12.16 10.16 27.30
C ALA A 300 12.18 10.61 25.82
N VAL A 301 11.05 10.65 25.15
CA VAL A 301 10.91 11.16 23.78
C VAL A 301 10.67 12.66 23.80
N THR A 302 11.23 13.40 22.84
CA THR A 302 10.99 14.85 22.70
C THR A 302 9.62 15.10 22.09
N ASN A 303 9.32 14.44 20.99
CA ASN A 303 8.04 14.51 20.31
C ASN A 303 7.18 13.31 20.68
N LYS A 304 5.86 13.50 20.78
CA LYS A 304 4.93 12.40 21.08
C LYS A 304 4.92 11.40 19.93
N VAL A 305 5.09 10.12 20.26
CA VAL A 305 4.98 9.03 19.27
C VAL A 305 3.63 8.35 19.42
N ARG A 306 2.87 8.28 18.34
CA ARG A 306 1.60 7.56 18.25
C ARG A 306 1.77 6.36 17.34
N PHE A 307 1.27 5.23 17.78
CA PHE A 307 1.25 3.98 17.03
C PHE A 307 -0.18 3.67 16.60
N ALA A 308 -0.36 3.19 15.39
CA ALA A 308 -1.67 2.84 14.84
C ALA A 308 -1.63 1.51 14.09
N TRP A 309 -2.65 0.68 14.34
CA TRP A 309 -2.95 -0.51 13.57
C TRP A 309 -4.35 -0.34 13.01
N TRP A 310 -4.41 -0.08 11.72
CA TRP A 310 -5.65 0.24 11.04
C TRP A 310 -6.45 -1.03 10.75
N GLY A 311 -7.76 -0.91 10.77
CA GLY A 311 -8.66 -1.98 10.40
C GLY A 311 -9.42 -1.66 9.11
N ALA A 312 -9.62 -2.67 8.27
CA ALA A 312 -10.30 -2.57 6.99
C ALA A 312 -9.62 -1.59 6.00
N GLU A 313 -8.30 -1.63 5.94
CA GLU A 313 -7.54 -0.97 4.88
C GLU A 313 -7.88 -1.59 3.53
N GLU A 314 -7.98 -2.91 3.48
CA GLU A 314 -8.34 -3.72 2.33
C GLU A 314 -9.76 -3.44 1.77
N MET A 315 -10.52 -2.62 2.49
CA MET A 315 -11.77 -1.99 2.08
C MET A 315 -11.58 -0.50 1.70
N ILE A 316 -10.39 -0.17 1.18
CA ILE A 316 -10.00 1.18 0.74
C ILE A 316 -9.84 2.12 1.94
N ASN A 317 -8.80 1.86 2.74
CA ASN A 317 -8.33 2.75 3.81
C ASN A 317 -9.41 3.18 4.82
N VAL A 318 -10.41 2.32 5.09
CA VAL A 318 -11.55 2.64 5.96
C VAL A 318 -11.11 3.10 7.35
N GLY A 319 -10.15 2.38 7.96
CA GLY A 319 -9.70 2.68 9.32
C GLY A 319 -8.97 4.01 9.43
N SER A 320 -7.97 4.23 8.58
CA SER A 320 -7.19 5.47 8.55
C SER A 320 -8.03 6.66 8.10
N GLY A 321 -8.89 6.47 7.08
CA GLY A 321 -9.84 7.49 6.62
C GLY A 321 -10.77 7.95 7.74
N HIS A 322 -11.37 7.01 8.48
CA HIS A 322 -12.24 7.32 9.63
C HIS A 322 -11.46 8.08 10.73
N TYR A 323 -10.23 7.64 11.03
CA TYR A 323 -9.38 8.31 12.01
C TYR A 323 -9.10 9.76 11.60
N VAL A 324 -8.68 10.01 10.36
CA VAL A 324 -8.36 11.35 9.86
C VAL A 324 -9.60 12.24 9.80
N ALA A 325 -10.75 11.69 9.39
CA ALA A 325 -12.03 12.43 9.36
C ALA A 325 -12.47 12.87 10.76
N ALA A 326 -12.18 12.07 11.78
CA ALA A 326 -12.51 12.39 13.17
C ALA A 326 -11.61 13.46 13.81
N LEU A 327 -10.42 13.72 13.23
CA LEU A 327 -9.51 14.75 13.76
C LEU A 327 -10.06 16.15 13.52
N SER A 328 -10.08 16.97 14.57
CA SER A 328 -10.29 18.42 14.45
C SER A 328 -9.13 19.07 13.68
N GLY A 329 -9.34 20.33 13.22
CA GLY A 329 -8.27 21.08 12.56
C GLY A 329 -7.03 21.28 13.44
N ASP A 330 -7.22 21.43 14.76
CA ASP A 330 -6.10 21.56 15.73
C ASP A 330 -5.35 20.24 15.87
N GLU A 331 -6.05 19.12 15.99
CA GLU A 331 -5.43 17.80 16.08
C GLU A 331 -4.65 17.44 14.81
N ARG A 332 -5.17 17.79 13.61
CA ARG A 332 -4.42 17.62 12.36
C ARG A 332 -3.12 18.42 12.36
N ARG A 333 -3.15 19.68 12.82
CA ARG A 333 -1.93 20.51 12.92
C ARG A 333 -0.90 19.95 13.91
N ARG A 334 -1.34 19.23 14.94
CA ARG A 334 -0.43 18.58 15.90
C ARG A 334 0.31 17.39 15.30
N VAL A 335 -0.24 16.70 14.29
CA VAL A 335 0.48 15.62 13.60
C VAL A 335 1.58 16.22 12.74
N ALA A 336 2.83 15.99 13.13
CA ALA A 336 4.00 16.51 12.43
C ALA A 336 4.41 15.64 11.24
N ALA A 337 4.28 14.34 11.39
CA ALA A 337 4.66 13.35 10.38
C ALA A 337 3.89 12.06 10.56
N VAL A 338 3.62 11.38 9.47
CA VAL A 338 3.09 10.01 9.45
C VAL A 338 4.07 9.11 8.72
N LEU A 339 4.42 8.01 9.33
CA LEU A 339 5.19 6.93 8.73
C LEU A 339 4.27 5.73 8.50
N ASN A 340 4.30 5.20 7.28
CA ASN A 340 3.63 3.98 6.87
C ASN A 340 4.62 3.05 6.15
N GLY A 341 4.20 1.87 5.76
CA GLY A 341 4.97 0.98 4.90
C GLY A 341 4.12 -0.19 4.45
N GLU A 342 4.49 -0.75 3.31
CA GLU A 342 3.77 -1.83 2.66
C GLU A 342 4.71 -2.93 2.20
N LEU A 343 4.29 -4.20 2.38
CA LEU A 343 4.95 -5.32 1.72
C LEU A 343 6.47 -5.37 1.95
N ILE A 344 6.93 -4.97 3.13
CA ILE A 344 8.36 -4.72 3.42
C ILE A 344 9.25 -5.98 3.37
N ALA A 345 8.67 -7.14 3.09
CA ALA A 345 9.34 -8.43 2.99
C ALA A 345 8.95 -9.23 1.74
N SER A 346 8.61 -8.55 0.63
CA SER A 346 8.19 -9.19 -0.63
C SER A 346 9.18 -10.26 -1.09
N PRO A 347 8.72 -11.43 -1.59
CA PRO A 347 9.58 -12.56 -1.96
C PRO A 347 10.70 -12.22 -2.95
N ASN A 348 10.36 -11.47 -3.97
CA ASN A 348 11.29 -10.95 -4.99
C ASN A 348 11.50 -9.45 -4.82
N TYR A 349 11.83 -9.03 -3.59
CA TYR A 349 11.76 -7.65 -3.11
C TYR A 349 12.47 -6.61 -3.96
N GLY A 350 11.87 -5.40 -3.99
CA GLY A 350 12.56 -4.13 -4.21
C GLY A 350 12.82 -3.42 -2.88
N ARG A 351 13.32 -2.20 -2.96
CA ARG A 351 13.36 -1.27 -1.82
C ARG A 351 13.00 0.09 -2.36
N PHE A 352 11.74 0.46 -2.12
CA PHE A 352 11.18 1.68 -2.63
C PHE A 352 10.95 2.65 -1.47
N VAL A 353 11.33 3.89 -1.69
CA VAL A 353 11.14 4.99 -0.73
C VAL A 353 10.14 5.96 -1.34
N TRP A 354 9.04 6.19 -0.67
CA TRP A 354 7.99 7.10 -1.13
C TRP A 354 8.44 8.54 -1.02
N ASP A 355 8.44 9.25 -2.13
CA ASP A 355 8.94 10.61 -2.25
C ASP A 355 7.99 11.47 -3.10
N PRO A 356 7.27 12.42 -2.52
CA PRO A 356 6.43 13.35 -3.27
C PRO A 356 7.24 14.43 -4.00
N GLY A 357 8.57 14.42 -3.90
CA GLY A 357 9.48 15.35 -4.55
C GLY A 357 9.57 16.73 -3.89
N ALA A 358 8.73 17.04 -2.90
CA ALA A 358 8.75 18.33 -2.19
C ALA A 358 8.07 18.23 -0.82
N GLY A 359 8.20 19.29 -0.02
CA GLY A 359 7.51 19.42 1.25
C GLY A 359 8.03 18.49 2.36
N GLY A 360 7.24 18.35 3.43
CA GLY A 360 7.60 17.54 4.59
C GLY A 360 7.76 16.05 4.22
N GLY A 361 6.99 15.53 3.27
CA GLY A 361 7.13 14.15 2.78
C GLY A 361 8.48 13.88 2.12
N HIS A 362 9.00 14.85 1.37
CA HIS A 362 10.35 14.75 0.79
C HIS A 362 11.44 14.67 1.88
N VAL A 363 11.30 15.43 2.96
CA VAL A 363 12.21 15.34 4.12
C VAL A 363 12.16 13.94 4.75
N LEU A 364 10.96 13.32 4.84
CA LEU A 364 10.82 11.95 5.32
C LEU A 364 11.50 10.94 4.38
N ALA A 365 11.33 11.12 3.07
CA ALA A 365 12.03 10.32 2.07
C ALA A 365 13.57 10.44 2.19
N ASP A 366 14.10 11.64 2.44
CA ASP A 366 15.52 11.86 2.67
C ASP A 366 16.04 11.15 3.92
N LEU A 367 15.23 11.04 4.98
CA LEU A 367 15.60 10.28 6.17
C LEU A 367 15.75 8.78 5.86
N PHE A 368 14.81 8.17 5.13
CA PHE A 368 14.91 6.77 4.70
C PHE A 368 16.10 6.56 3.75
N ALA A 369 16.22 7.39 2.72
CA ALA A 369 17.31 7.35 1.78
C ALA A 369 18.67 7.46 2.50
N GLY A 370 18.84 8.43 3.38
CA GLY A 370 20.05 8.62 4.17
C GLY A 370 20.36 7.46 5.11
N TYR A 371 19.34 6.71 5.60
CA TYR A 371 19.58 5.47 6.34
C TYR A 371 20.16 4.39 5.42
N PHE A 372 19.57 4.17 4.25
CA PHE A 372 20.02 3.17 3.28
C PHE A 372 21.39 3.48 2.72
N ASP A 373 21.67 4.75 2.37
CA ASP A 373 22.97 5.20 1.88
C ASP A 373 24.10 4.88 2.87
N ARG A 374 23.90 5.17 4.17
CA ARG A 374 24.89 4.86 5.21
C ARG A 374 25.16 3.37 5.38
N ARG A 375 24.25 2.52 4.94
CA ARG A 375 24.35 1.06 5.00
C ARG A 375 24.78 0.43 3.68
N GLY A 376 24.95 1.24 2.62
CA GLY A 376 25.24 0.74 1.27
C GLY A 376 24.10 -0.11 0.70
N LEU A 377 22.86 0.14 1.15
CA LEU A 377 21.68 -0.59 0.70
C LEU A 377 21.03 0.16 -0.46
N PRO A 378 20.94 -0.43 -1.65
CA PRO A 378 20.33 0.23 -2.79
C PRO A 378 18.82 0.41 -2.59
N TYR A 379 18.27 1.50 -3.10
CA TYR A 379 16.84 1.82 -3.10
C TYR A 379 16.45 2.56 -4.39
N GLU A 380 15.17 2.69 -4.64
CA GLU A 380 14.58 3.58 -5.64
C GLU A 380 13.58 4.51 -4.95
N ARG A 381 13.52 5.78 -5.41
CA ARG A 381 12.44 6.68 -5.00
C ARG A 381 11.25 6.51 -5.94
N THR A 382 10.06 6.44 -5.37
CA THR A 382 8.79 6.33 -6.09
C THR A 382 7.83 7.38 -5.56
N GLY A 383 6.86 7.81 -6.36
CA GLY A 383 5.79 8.67 -5.85
C GLY A 383 4.94 7.90 -4.82
N PRO A 384 4.40 8.57 -3.80
CA PRO A 384 3.56 7.93 -2.78
C PRO A 384 2.29 7.31 -3.38
N GLU A 385 1.79 7.85 -4.49
CA GLU A 385 0.66 7.32 -5.25
C GLU A 385 0.94 5.96 -5.92
N SER A 386 2.19 5.51 -5.94
CA SER A 386 2.56 4.18 -6.49
C SER A 386 2.02 3.03 -5.66
N VAL A 387 1.64 3.32 -4.40
CA VAL A 387 1.05 2.38 -3.45
C VAL A 387 -0.19 3.01 -2.84
N GLY A 388 -1.36 2.40 -3.04
CA GLY A 388 -2.60 2.82 -2.40
C GLY A 388 -2.67 2.26 -0.99
N SER A 389 -2.45 3.09 0.06
CA SER A 389 -2.48 2.65 1.46
C SER A 389 -2.88 3.77 2.41
N ASP A 390 -2.88 3.50 3.70
CA ASP A 390 -3.34 4.36 4.81
C ASP A 390 -2.76 5.78 4.83
N HIS A 391 -1.56 5.99 4.28
CA HIS A 391 -0.93 7.32 4.19
C HIS A 391 -1.75 8.30 3.35
N LEU A 392 -2.49 7.82 2.34
CA LEU A 392 -3.27 8.67 1.44
C LEU A 392 -4.33 9.49 2.18
N ALA A 393 -4.94 8.93 3.24
CA ALA A 393 -5.90 9.66 4.06
C ALA A 393 -5.28 10.89 4.74
N PHE A 394 -4.03 10.78 5.15
CA PHE A 394 -3.28 11.89 5.78
C PHE A 394 -2.79 12.91 4.75
N GLU A 395 -2.31 12.48 3.61
CA GLU A 395 -1.92 13.36 2.50
C GLU A 395 -3.08 14.22 2.01
N ALA A 396 -4.27 13.62 1.88
CA ALA A 396 -5.48 14.33 1.46
C ALA A 396 -5.82 15.53 2.36
N VAL A 397 -5.33 15.54 3.60
CA VAL A 397 -5.51 16.66 4.56
C VAL A 397 -4.23 17.46 4.79
N GLY A 398 -3.19 17.24 3.98
CA GLY A 398 -1.92 17.99 4.01
C GLY A 398 -0.99 17.65 5.17
N ILE A 399 -1.15 16.48 5.79
CA ILE A 399 -0.22 15.97 6.79
C ILE A 399 0.93 15.27 6.04
N PRO A 400 2.21 15.61 6.33
CA PRO A 400 3.35 14.96 5.68
C PRO A 400 3.39 13.47 5.94
N THR A 401 3.53 12.68 4.88
CA THR A 401 3.68 11.23 4.96
C THR A 401 5.01 10.78 4.38
N GLY A 402 5.53 9.67 4.86
CA GLY A 402 6.71 9.01 4.32
C GLY A 402 6.65 7.52 4.61
N GLY A 403 7.29 6.74 3.74
CA GLY A 403 7.24 5.29 3.90
C GLY A 403 8.15 4.54 2.94
N ILE A 404 8.09 3.23 3.07
CA ILE A 404 8.82 2.29 2.21
C ILE A 404 7.92 1.13 1.82
N ASP A 405 8.21 0.54 0.65
CA ASP A 405 7.58 -0.72 0.23
C ASP A 405 8.57 -1.67 -0.44
N GLY A 406 8.18 -2.94 -0.55
CA GLY A 406 8.95 -4.00 -1.18
C GLY A 406 8.53 -4.33 -2.61
N GLY A 407 7.49 -3.67 -3.11
CA GLY A 407 6.84 -3.93 -4.40
C GLY A 407 5.82 -5.09 -4.33
N ASN A 408 4.82 -5.02 -5.19
CA ASN A 408 3.72 -6.00 -5.28
C ASN A 408 3.65 -6.68 -6.68
N LEU A 409 2.63 -6.39 -7.46
CA LEU A 409 2.36 -7.00 -8.77
C LEU A 409 3.25 -6.47 -9.90
N GLN A 410 4.02 -5.41 -9.68
CA GLN A 410 4.92 -4.88 -10.70
C GLN A 410 6.00 -5.94 -11.02
N VAL A 411 6.35 -6.00 -12.29
CA VAL A 411 7.36 -6.94 -12.79
C VAL A 411 8.74 -6.33 -12.64
N LYS A 412 9.63 -7.01 -11.93
CA LYS A 412 11.01 -6.57 -11.73
C LYS A 412 11.75 -6.49 -13.05
N THR A 413 12.36 -5.35 -13.32
CA THR A 413 13.20 -5.13 -14.52
C THR A 413 14.61 -5.73 -14.36
N PRO A 414 15.35 -5.95 -15.45
CA PRO A 414 16.77 -6.33 -15.36
C PRO A 414 17.62 -5.32 -14.57
N THR A 415 17.33 -4.03 -14.67
CA THR A 415 18.02 -2.98 -13.88
C THR A 415 17.75 -3.14 -12.40
N GLN A 416 16.50 -3.41 -12.02
CA GLN A 416 16.13 -3.65 -10.62
C GLN A 416 16.69 -4.97 -10.09
N GLN A 417 16.80 -6.02 -10.94
CA GLN A 417 17.51 -7.23 -10.56
C GLN A 417 19.00 -6.95 -10.27
N ALA A 418 19.66 -6.18 -11.10
CA ALA A 418 21.06 -5.79 -10.88
C ALA A 418 21.23 -4.98 -9.57
N ARG A 419 20.21 -4.19 -9.19
CA ARG A 419 20.21 -3.33 -8.02
C ARG A 419 19.84 -4.07 -6.73
N PHE A 420 18.80 -4.91 -6.75
CA PHE A 420 18.22 -5.53 -5.58
C PHE A 420 18.47 -7.04 -5.49
N GLY A 421 19.00 -7.66 -6.54
CA GLY A 421 19.00 -9.12 -6.67
C GLY A 421 17.62 -9.68 -7.05
N GLY A 422 17.42 -10.96 -6.83
CA GLY A 422 16.19 -11.66 -7.19
C GLY A 422 16.09 -11.96 -8.69
N LEU A 423 14.87 -11.97 -9.25
CA LEU A 423 14.58 -12.43 -10.60
C LEU A 423 13.87 -11.36 -11.43
N ALA A 424 14.50 -10.88 -12.49
CA ALA A 424 13.83 -10.05 -13.50
C ALA A 424 12.77 -10.86 -14.25
N GLY A 425 11.72 -10.18 -14.72
CA GLY A 425 10.60 -10.82 -15.41
C GLY A 425 9.59 -11.49 -14.48
N GLN A 426 9.81 -11.44 -13.16
CA GLN A 426 8.88 -11.92 -12.15
C GLN A 426 8.32 -10.74 -11.35
N MET A 427 7.12 -10.89 -10.79
CA MET A 427 6.55 -9.91 -9.86
C MET A 427 7.43 -9.75 -8.63
N PHE A 428 7.38 -8.56 -7.99
CA PHE A 428 8.03 -8.38 -6.69
C PHE A 428 7.38 -9.27 -5.63
N ASP A 429 6.05 -9.34 -5.64
CA ASP A 429 5.30 -10.28 -4.78
C ASP A 429 4.23 -11.03 -5.60
N HIS A 430 4.53 -12.27 -5.95
CA HIS A 430 3.59 -13.17 -6.63
C HIS A 430 2.50 -13.71 -5.69
N CYS A 431 2.68 -13.54 -4.38
CA CYS A 431 1.73 -13.95 -3.36
C CYS A 431 0.81 -12.82 -2.87
N TYR A 432 0.96 -11.60 -3.41
CA TYR A 432 0.11 -10.47 -3.08
C TYR A 432 -1.38 -10.81 -3.26
N HIS A 433 -2.17 -10.67 -2.19
CA HIS A 433 -3.59 -11.04 -2.12
C HIS A 433 -3.87 -12.53 -2.43
N GLN A 434 -2.88 -13.42 -2.25
CA GLN A 434 -3.00 -14.84 -2.50
C GLN A 434 -2.81 -15.67 -1.22
N ARG A 435 -3.33 -16.91 -1.23
CA ARG A 435 -3.18 -17.85 -0.11
C ARG A 435 -1.73 -18.16 0.26
N CYS A 436 -0.80 -17.92 -0.65
CA CYS A 436 0.62 -18.13 -0.42
C CYS A 436 1.31 -16.94 0.28
N ASP A 437 0.60 -15.83 0.60
CA ASP A 437 1.18 -14.76 1.42
C ASP A 437 1.32 -15.21 2.88
N ARG A 438 2.36 -15.98 3.12
CA ARG A 438 2.64 -16.70 4.36
C ARG A 438 4.05 -16.44 4.86
N LEU A 439 4.32 -16.90 6.09
CA LEU A 439 5.60 -16.71 6.77
C LEU A 439 6.80 -17.33 6.02
N ASP A 440 6.59 -18.41 5.30
CA ASP A 440 7.60 -19.15 4.56
C ASP A 440 7.93 -18.54 3.19
N THR A 441 7.10 -17.62 2.68
CA THR A 441 7.35 -16.91 1.43
C THR A 441 8.05 -15.56 1.63
N LEU A 442 8.15 -15.06 2.86
CA LEU A 442 8.79 -13.78 3.15
C LEU A 442 10.29 -13.78 2.81
N ASN A 443 10.74 -12.69 2.23
CA ASN A 443 12.18 -12.44 2.07
C ASN A 443 12.78 -11.89 3.37
N ARG A 444 13.59 -12.70 4.05
CA ARG A 444 14.20 -12.33 5.32
C ARG A 444 15.25 -11.24 5.19
N GLU A 445 16.01 -11.20 4.10
CA GLU A 445 17.00 -10.16 3.86
C GLU A 445 16.33 -8.79 3.72
N ALA A 446 15.20 -8.74 2.99
CA ALA A 446 14.40 -7.52 2.90
C ALA A 446 13.87 -7.09 4.28
N LEU A 447 13.33 -8.02 5.05
CA LEU A 447 12.84 -7.75 6.41
C LEU A 447 13.95 -7.21 7.31
N ASP A 448 15.13 -7.86 7.31
CA ASP A 448 16.28 -7.47 8.14
C ASP A 448 16.86 -6.10 7.75
N ALA A 449 16.69 -5.67 6.50
CA ALA A 449 17.12 -4.37 6.02
C ALA A 449 16.09 -3.26 6.29
N ASN A 450 14.80 -3.55 6.10
CA ASN A 450 13.73 -2.55 6.15
C ASN A 450 13.26 -2.24 7.58
N VAL A 451 13.18 -3.25 8.43
CA VAL A 451 12.73 -3.11 9.83
C VAL A 451 13.56 -2.10 10.62
N PRO A 452 14.91 -2.18 10.64
CA PRO A 452 15.71 -1.18 11.34
C PRO A 452 15.64 0.21 10.71
N ALA A 453 15.34 0.33 9.40
CA ALA A 453 15.18 1.63 8.74
C ALA A 453 13.96 2.38 9.30
N VAL A 454 12.82 1.70 9.40
CA VAL A 454 11.60 2.26 10.01
C VAL A 454 11.86 2.72 11.45
N ALA A 455 12.52 1.87 12.24
CA ALA A 455 12.85 2.16 13.62
C ALA A 455 13.80 3.37 13.76
N TRP A 456 14.79 3.47 12.87
CA TRP A 456 15.73 4.60 12.86
C TRP A 456 15.04 5.91 12.49
N VAL A 457 14.23 5.92 11.43
CA VAL A 457 13.51 7.12 10.99
C VAL A 457 12.55 7.59 12.08
N LEU A 458 11.78 6.69 12.69
CA LEU A 458 10.93 7.06 13.81
C LEU A 458 11.74 7.65 14.97
N GLY A 459 12.87 7.03 15.33
CA GLY A 459 13.73 7.56 16.41
C GLY A 459 14.29 8.94 16.11
N ARG A 460 14.61 9.27 14.85
CA ARG A 460 15.00 10.61 14.41
C ARG A 460 13.87 11.63 14.63
N LEU A 461 12.66 11.26 14.21
CA LEU A 461 11.49 12.14 14.33
C LEU A 461 10.99 12.27 15.78
N ALA A 462 11.12 11.23 16.58
CA ALA A 462 10.84 11.29 18.02
C ALA A 462 11.74 12.27 18.77
N ASP A 463 12.95 12.50 18.25
CA ASP A 463 13.88 13.51 18.79
C ASP A 463 13.65 14.91 18.15
N ASP A 464 13.44 14.99 16.82
CA ASP A 464 13.37 16.27 16.09
C ASP A 464 12.51 16.20 14.82
N VAL A 465 11.52 17.09 14.73
CA VAL A 465 10.62 17.26 13.56
C VAL A 465 10.74 18.62 12.88
N ARG A 466 11.71 19.46 13.28
CA ARG A 466 11.83 20.86 12.81
C ARG A 466 11.94 20.96 11.30
N ASP A 467 12.76 20.10 10.67
CA ASP A 467 12.95 20.14 9.22
C ASP A 467 11.66 19.74 8.49
N VAL A 468 10.93 18.75 8.99
CA VAL A 468 9.62 18.35 8.43
C VAL A 468 8.62 19.49 8.56
N ARG A 469 8.53 20.11 9.76
CA ARG A 469 7.65 21.25 10.00
C ARG A 469 7.98 22.45 9.12
N ALA A 470 9.27 22.78 8.96
CA ALA A 470 9.72 23.89 8.14
C ALA A 470 9.42 23.69 6.65
N ALA A 471 9.47 22.46 6.18
CA ALA A 471 9.16 22.10 4.79
C ALA A 471 7.65 21.91 4.52
N THR A 472 6.82 21.76 5.57
CA THR A 472 5.39 21.52 5.42
C THR A 472 4.66 22.81 5.04
N VAL A 473 3.99 22.80 3.89
CA VAL A 473 3.08 23.88 3.50
C VAL A 473 1.71 23.59 4.13
N PRO A 474 1.14 24.52 4.89
CA PRO A 474 -0.20 24.32 5.46
C PRO A 474 -1.21 24.01 4.37
N ALA A 475 -1.98 22.94 4.54
CA ALA A 475 -3.06 22.63 3.61
C ALA A 475 -4.12 23.74 3.64
N PRO A 476 -4.75 24.06 2.49
CA PRO A 476 -5.90 24.94 2.46
C PRO A 476 -7.03 24.35 3.34
N PRO A 477 -7.94 25.19 3.86
CA PRO A 477 -9.09 24.70 4.60
C PRO A 477 -9.86 23.67 3.78
N LEU A 478 -10.09 22.50 4.35
CA LEU A 478 -10.83 21.44 3.68
C LEU A 478 -12.27 21.86 3.47
N THR A 479 -12.76 21.68 2.26
CA THR A 479 -14.18 21.75 1.96
C THR A 479 -14.87 20.47 2.49
N ARG A 480 -16.18 20.53 2.76
CA ARG A 480 -16.96 19.36 3.23
C ARG A 480 -16.81 18.16 2.29
N GLY A 481 -16.76 18.38 0.98
CA GLY A 481 -16.56 17.31 -0.01
C GLY A 481 -15.18 16.65 0.05
N ALA A 482 -14.11 17.38 0.43
CA ALA A 482 -12.80 16.79 0.60
C ALA A 482 -12.74 15.85 1.85
N LEU A 483 -13.54 16.15 2.88
CA LEU A 483 -13.67 15.28 4.06
C LEU A 483 -14.43 14.00 3.74
N ASP A 484 -15.44 14.08 2.87
CA ASP A 484 -16.18 12.91 2.41
C ASP A 484 -15.30 11.98 1.58
N HIS A 485 -14.35 12.52 0.78
CA HIS A 485 -13.34 11.75 0.06
C HIS A 485 -12.29 11.12 0.97
N VAL A 486 -11.99 11.72 2.13
CA VAL A 486 -11.08 11.12 3.13
C VAL A 486 -11.75 9.98 3.89
N ALA A 487 -13.03 10.14 4.21
CA ALA A 487 -13.82 9.09 4.87
C ALA A 487 -14.21 7.94 3.90
N HIS A 488 -14.25 8.25 2.61
CA HIS A 488 -14.50 7.31 1.52
C HIS A 488 -13.55 7.67 0.36
N PRO A 489 -12.25 7.32 0.46
CA PRO A 489 -11.29 7.62 -0.61
C PRO A 489 -11.79 7.03 -1.91
N ALA A 490 -11.77 7.84 -2.96
CA ALA A 490 -12.34 7.58 -4.28
C ALA A 490 -11.57 6.51 -5.07
#